data_8729d9852b691d170d485eeecbcaabcd
#
_entry.id   8729d9852b691d170d485eeecbcaabcd
#
_cell.length_a   1.000
_cell.length_b   1.000
_cell.length_c   1.000
_cell.angle_alpha   90.00
_cell.angle_beta   90.00
_cell.angle_gamma   90.00
#
_symmetry.space_group_name_H-M   'P 1'
#
loop_
_entity.id
_entity.type
_entity.pdbx_description
1 polymer ?
#
loop_
_entity_poly.entity_id
_entity_poly.type
_entity_poly.pdbx_seq_one_letter_code
_entity_poly.pdbx_strand_id
1 'polypeptide(L)'
;MIGYVTVGTNDLDKARAFYAGLVGALGGSELMRMEENGFTLFGTQWGVPGIAVTRPYNGEPASVGNGTMIALALDARAKVDMLHAKGLELGGSCEGEPGLRGPEGDQAFYGAYFRDLDGNKLCAFKVGPAD
;
A
#
# COMPACT_ATOMS: atom_id res chain seq x y z
N MET A 1 -15.70 6.35 5.41
CA MET A 1 -16.33 5.03 5.59
C MET A 1 -15.31 3.98 6.01
N ILE A 2 -14.30 3.72 5.18
CA ILE A 2 -13.25 2.76 5.53
C ILE A 2 -12.34 3.35 6.62
N GLY A 3 -12.17 2.62 7.73
CA GLY A 3 -11.26 3.05 8.79
C GLY A 3 -9.83 2.59 8.52
N TYR A 4 -9.67 1.31 8.23
CA TYR A 4 -8.37 0.76 7.83
C TYR A 4 -8.60 -0.55 7.09
N VAL A 5 -7.56 -1.01 6.41
CA VAL A 5 -7.52 -2.34 5.77
C VAL A 5 -6.36 -3.12 6.37
N THR A 6 -6.47 -4.43 6.38
CA THR A 6 -5.46 -5.30 6.97
C THR A 6 -4.90 -6.23 5.92
N VAL A 7 -3.59 -6.40 5.90
CA VAL A 7 -2.91 -7.41 5.09
C VAL A 7 -2.17 -8.38 5.99
N GLY A 8 -2.11 -9.64 5.58
CA GLY A 8 -1.40 -10.68 6.31
C GLY A 8 0.08 -10.74 5.93
N THR A 9 0.89 -11.22 6.86
CA THR A 9 2.32 -11.41 6.61
C THR A 9 2.82 -12.71 7.23
N ASN A 10 3.82 -13.29 6.60
CA ASN A 10 4.56 -14.44 7.12
C ASN A 10 5.88 -14.02 7.79
N ASP A 11 6.23 -12.74 7.72
CA ASP A 11 7.42 -12.17 8.36
C ASP A 11 7.08 -10.78 8.86
N LEU A 12 6.67 -10.70 10.10
CA LEU A 12 6.14 -9.47 10.68
C LEU A 12 7.16 -8.34 10.69
N ASP A 13 8.42 -8.63 11.05
CA ASP A 13 9.46 -7.60 11.12
C ASP A 13 9.73 -6.98 9.75
N LYS A 14 9.82 -7.83 8.71
CA LYS A 14 10.02 -7.35 7.35
C LYS A 14 8.81 -6.57 6.83
N ALA A 15 7.59 -7.05 7.13
CA ALA A 15 6.37 -6.35 6.72
C ALA A 15 6.26 -4.99 7.40
N ARG A 16 6.57 -4.90 8.68
CA ARG A 16 6.59 -3.63 9.41
C ARG A 16 7.56 -2.64 8.78
N ALA A 17 8.78 -3.10 8.44
CA ALA A 17 9.78 -2.25 7.79
C ALA A 17 9.31 -1.78 6.41
N PHE A 18 8.71 -2.68 5.64
CA PHE A 18 8.18 -2.35 4.31
C PHE A 18 7.13 -1.23 4.40
N TYR A 19 6.12 -1.40 5.26
CA TYR A 19 5.04 -0.42 5.36
C TYR A 19 5.46 0.86 6.06
N ALA A 20 6.41 0.80 7.00
CA ALA A 20 6.98 2.01 7.58
C ALA A 20 7.67 2.85 6.50
N GLY A 21 8.42 2.22 5.60
CA GLY A 21 9.07 2.90 4.48
C GLY A 21 8.08 3.42 3.45
N LEU A 22 7.10 2.60 3.08
CA LEU A 22 6.10 2.95 2.06
C LEU A 22 5.22 4.11 2.53
N VAL A 23 4.63 3.98 3.71
CA VAL A 23 3.75 5.01 4.28
C VAL A 23 4.57 6.24 4.67
N GLY A 24 5.82 6.05 5.10
CA GLY A 24 6.75 7.14 5.37
C GLY A 24 6.99 8.03 4.16
N ALA A 25 7.02 7.45 2.96
CA ALA A 25 7.15 8.21 1.72
C ALA A 25 5.94 9.12 1.46
N LEU A 26 4.81 8.85 2.09
CA LEU A 26 3.60 9.67 2.02
C LEU A 26 3.46 10.61 3.23
N GLY A 27 4.49 10.72 4.06
CA GLY A 27 4.46 11.56 5.25
C GLY A 27 3.79 10.92 6.46
N GLY A 28 3.52 9.62 6.39
CA GLY A 28 2.90 8.88 7.47
C GLY A 28 3.88 8.11 8.34
N SER A 29 3.34 7.38 9.29
CA SER A 29 4.14 6.63 10.25
C SER A 29 3.33 5.51 10.88
N GLU A 30 3.97 4.74 11.76
CA GLU A 30 3.29 3.78 12.59
C GLU A 30 2.43 4.53 13.61
N LEU A 31 1.13 4.22 13.64
CA LEU A 31 0.18 4.88 14.53
C LEU A 31 -0.13 4.04 15.77
N MET A 32 -0.09 2.71 15.64
CA MET A 32 -0.48 1.82 16.73
C MET A 32 0.16 0.45 16.51
N ARG A 33 0.52 -0.22 17.61
CA ARG A 33 1.12 -1.55 17.58
C ARG A 33 0.56 -2.40 18.70
N MET A 34 0.12 -3.61 18.37
CA MET A 34 -0.27 -4.63 19.34
C MET A 34 0.72 -5.78 19.25
N GLU A 35 1.52 -5.98 20.30
CA GLU A 35 2.60 -6.98 20.26
C GLU A 35 2.09 -8.42 20.27
N GLU A 36 0.94 -8.68 20.89
CA GLU A 36 0.44 -10.04 21.06
C GLU A 36 0.17 -10.76 19.75
N ASN A 37 -0.52 -10.09 18.81
CA ASN A 37 -0.86 -10.66 17.50
C ASN A 37 -0.05 -10.04 16.37
N GLY A 38 0.72 -9.02 16.69
CA GLY A 38 1.55 -8.33 15.70
C GLY A 38 0.81 -7.25 14.91
N PHE A 39 -0.46 -6.98 15.18
CA PHE A 39 -1.21 -5.94 14.47
C PHE A 39 -0.48 -4.61 14.58
N THR A 40 -0.16 -4.01 13.44
CA THR A 40 0.55 -2.73 13.38
C THR A 40 -0.11 -1.86 12.32
N LEU A 41 -0.63 -0.71 12.76
CA LEU A 41 -1.34 0.23 11.88
C LEU A 41 -0.41 1.34 11.43
N PHE A 42 -0.39 1.60 10.14
CA PHE A 42 0.36 2.69 9.52
C PHE A 42 -0.61 3.65 8.84
N GLY A 43 -0.33 4.94 8.92
CA GLY A 43 -1.16 5.95 8.28
C GLY A 43 -0.59 7.34 8.44
N THR A 44 -1.27 8.31 7.86
CA THR A 44 -0.82 9.71 7.93
C THR A 44 -1.31 10.41 9.19
N GLN A 45 -2.47 10.00 9.69
CA GLN A 45 -3.02 10.50 10.95
C GLN A 45 -4.22 9.64 11.39
N TRP A 46 -4.60 9.76 12.65
CA TRP A 46 -5.81 9.12 13.14
C TRP A 46 -7.05 9.69 12.45
N GLY A 47 -8.02 8.82 12.19
CA GLY A 47 -9.28 9.22 11.54
C GLY A 47 -9.23 9.22 10.02
N VAL A 48 -8.07 8.98 9.43
CA VAL A 48 -7.89 8.82 7.98
C VAL A 48 -7.58 7.36 7.71
N PRO A 49 -8.09 6.77 6.63
CA PRO A 49 -7.85 5.35 6.35
C PRO A 49 -6.37 4.99 6.33
N GLY A 50 -6.04 3.90 7.03
CA GLY A 50 -4.68 3.40 7.12
C GLY A 50 -4.56 1.95 6.67
N ILE A 51 -3.34 1.45 6.67
CA ILE A 51 -3.01 0.07 6.34
C ILE A 51 -2.41 -0.59 7.57
N ALA A 52 -2.94 -1.75 7.93
CA ALA A 52 -2.39 -2.54 9.02
C ALA A 52 -1.76 -3.82 8.47
N VAL A 53 -0.68 -4.25 9.09
CA VAL A 53 -0.10 -5.58 8.84
C VAL A 53 -0.27 -6.41 10.10
N THR A 54 -0.46 -7.72 9.94
CA THR A 54 -0.63 -8.63 11.06
C THR A 54 -0.33 -10.06 10.65
N ARG A 55 0.01 -10.89 11.65
CA ARG A 55 -0.08 -12.33 11.44
C ARG A 55 -1.55 -12.71 11.31
N PRO A 56 -1.89 -13.71 10.46
CA PRO A 56 -3.26 -14.18 10.39
C PRO A 56 -3.81 -14.61 11.77
N TYR A 57 -5.04 -14.25 12.04
CA TYR A 57 -5.67 -14.53 13.33
C TYR A 57 -5.70 -16.02 13.67
N ASN A 58 -5.88 -16.90 12.67
CA ASN A 58 -5.97 -18.33 12.88
C ASN A 58 -4.62 -19.03 13.05
N GLY A 59 -3.50 -18.28 12.98
CA GLY A 59 -2.15 -18.85 13.13
C GLY A 59 -1.63 -19.59 11.91
N GLU A 60 -2.42 -19.69 10.84
CA GLU A 60 -1.99 -20.33 9.60
C GLU A 60 -1.13 -19.37 8.78
N PRO A 61 -0.35 -19.87 7.80
CA PRO A 61 0.42 -18.97 6.93
C PRO A 61 -0.48 -17.97 6.21
N ALA A 62 0.01 -16.74 6.07
CA ALA A 62 -0.68 -15.72 5.30
C ALA A 62 -0.69 -16.09 3.83
N SER A 63 -1.80 -15.80 3.16
CA SER A 63 -1.93 -15.95 1.71
C SER A 63 -2.61 -14.71 1.15
N VAL A 64 -2.38 -14.46 -0.14
CA VAL A 64 -3.01 -13.32 -0.81
C VAL A 64 -4.38 -13.74 -1.34
N GLY A 65 -5.32 -12.77 -1.38
CA GLY A 65 -6.61 -13.00 -2.02
C GLY A 65 -6.51 -12.78 -3.52
N ASN A 66 -6.95 -13.74 -4.30
CA ASN A 66 -7.00 -13.58 -5.76
C ASN A 66 -8.10 -12.57 -6.10
N GLY A 67 -7.71 -11.42 -6.65
CA GLY A 67 -8.62 -10.32 -6.93
C GLY A 67 -8.61 -9.22 -5.87
N THR A 68 -7.92 -9.42 -4.74
CA THR A 68 -7.82 -8.42 -3.68
C THR A 68 -6.69 -7.43 -4.01
N MET A 69 -7.00 -6.14 -3.84
CA MET A 69 -6.02 -5.07 -4.06
C MET A 69 -6.38 -3.87 -3.19
N ILE A 70 -5.36 -3.19 -2.67
CA ILE A 70 -5.54 -1.93 -1.96
C ILE A 70 -5.03 -0.82 -2.86
N ALA A 71 -5.90 0.15 -3.17
CA ALA A 71 -5.56 1.26 -4.03
C ALA A 71 -5.38 2.53 -3.20
N LEU A 72 -4.21 3.16 -3.35
CA LEU A 72 -3.82 4.35 -2.61
C LEU A 72 -3.98 5.57 -3.52
N ALA A 73 -4.91 6.45 -3.14
CA ALA A 73 -5.21 7.66 -3.91
C ALA A 73 -4.19 8.75 -3.60
N LEU A 74 -3.59 9.30 -4.65
CA LEU A 74 -2.59 10.35 -4.55
C LEU A 74 -3.04 11.59 -5.31
N ASP A 75 -2.44 12.73 -5.00
CA ASP A 75 -2.85 14.02 -5.56
C ASP A 75 -1.95 14.50 -6.71
N ALA A 76 -0.95 13.71 -7.09
CA ALA A 76 -0.04 14.05 -8.17
C ALA A 76 0.48 12.78 -8.84
N ARG A 77 0.66 12.83 -10.16
CA ARG A 77 1.25 11.72 -10.92
C ARG A 77 2.68 11.44 -10.48
N ALA A 78 3.43 12.50 -10.13
CA ALA A 78 4.78 12.34 -9.60
C ALA A 78 4.80 11.52 -8.31
N LYS A 79 3.77 11.62 -7.49
CA LYS A 79 3.66 10.81 -6.27
C LYS A 79 3.35 9.34 -6.58
N VAL A 80 2.60 9.07 -7.65
CA VAL A 80 2.38 7.71 -8.13
C VAL A 80 3.72 7.08 -8.53
N ASP A 81 4.51 7.80 -9.33
CA ASP A 81 5.83 7.34 -9.76
C ASP A 81 6.72 7.07 -8.54
N MET A 82 6.75 8.00 -7.61
CA MET A 82 7.57 7.91 -6.40
C MET A 82 7.17 6.73 -5.52
N LEU A 83 5.87 6.51 -5.32
CA LEU A 83 5.41 5.45 -4.44
C LEU A 83 5.67 4.07 -5.04
N HIS A 84 5.47 3.90 -6.35
CA HIS A 84 5.82 2.68 -7.05
C HIS A 84 7.32 2.38 -6.93
N ALA A 85 8.16 3.37 -7.21
CA ALA A 85 9.61 3.22 -7.07
C ALA A 85 10.00 2.85 -5.64
N LYS A 86 9.36 3.46 -4.65
CA LYS A 86 9.61 3.16 -3.23
C LYS A 86 9.24 1.73 -2.89
N GLY A 87 8.09 1.25 -3.37
CA GLY A 87 7.68 -0.13 -3.17
C GLY A 87 8.70 -1.13 -3.70
N LEU A 88 9.24 -0.88 -4.89
CA LEU A 88 10.27 -1.73 -5.47
C LEU A 88 11.60 -1.63 -4.70
N GLU A 89 11.99 -0.43 -4.29
CA GLU A 89 13.19 -0.20 -3.48
C GLU A 89 13.12 -0.99 -2.17
N LEU A 90 11.95 -1.08 -1.57
CA LEU A 90 11.73 -1.81 -0.31
C LEU A 90 11.64 -3.34 -0.49
N GLY A 91 11.79 -3.83 -1.72
CA GLY A 91 11.80 -5.25 -2.01
C GLY A 91 10.53 -5.80 -2.64
N GLY A 92 9.55 -4.97 -2.90
CA GLY A 92 8.33 -5.37 -3.59
C GLY A 92 8.58 -5.66 -5.06
N SER A 93 7.57 -6.18 -5.74
CA SER A 93 7.65 -6.53 -7.16
C SER A 93 6.67 -5.72 -7.99
N CYS A 94 7.07 -5.40 -9.23
CA CYS A 94 6.22 -4.63 -10.15
C CYS A 94 5.11 -5.49 -10.72
N GLU A 95 3.88 -4.95 -10.74
CA GLU A 95 2.73 -5.56 -11.40
C GLU A 95 2.18 -4.64 -12.49
N GLY A 96 2.79 -3.46 -12.69
CA GLY A 96 2.43 -2.52 -13.73
C GLY A 96 3.10 -1.18 -13.53
N GLU A 97 3.92 -0.79 -14.51
CA GLU A 97 4.66 0.47 -14.44
C GLU A 97 3.72 1.69 -14.39
N PRO A 98 4.18 2.80 -13.78
CA PRO A 98 3.37 4.02 -13.76
C PRO A 98 3.01 4.48 -15.18
N GLY A 99 1.76 4.85 -15.35
CA GLY A 99 1.28 5.35 -16.63
C GLY A 99 -0.24 5.46 -16.68
N LEU A 100 -0.72 6.02 -17.78
CA LEU A 100 -2.14 6.11 -18.04
C LEU A 100 -2.74 4.72 -18.30
N ARG A 101 -3.93 4.52 -17.75
CA ARG A 101 -4.77 3.36 -18.02
C ARG A 101 -6.06 3.85 -18.70
N GLY A 102 -5.91 4.28 -19.96
CA GLY A 102 -6.99 4.86 -20.73
C GLY A 102 -6.63 6.26 -21.23
N PRO A 103 -7.62 7.01 -21.73
CA PRO A 103 -7.35 8.30 -22.34
C PRO A 103 -6.97 9.37 -21.32
N GLU A 104 -6.24 10.38 -21.78
CA GLU A 104 -5.98 11.59 -21.03
C GLU A 104 -7.28 12.39 -20.86
N GLY A 105 -7.34 13.24 -19.85
CA GLY A 105 -8.49 14.12 -19.63
C GLY A 105 -8.82 14.29 -18.14
N ASP A 106 -9.99 14.89 -17.89
CA ASP A 106 -10.43 15.19 -16.53
C ASP A 106 -10.69 13.93 -15.69
N GLN A 107 -10.96 12.80 -16.35
CA GLN A 107 -11.22 11.52 -15.72
C GLN A 107 -10.06 10.53 -15.95
N ALA A 108 -8.90 11.02 -16.36
CA ALA A 108 -7.75 10.15 -16.61
C ALA A 108 -7.38 9.37 -15.38
N PHE A 109 -7.06 8.10 -15.55
CA PHE A 109 -6.55 7.24 -14.48
C PHE A 109 -5.06 7.00 -14.74
N TYR A 110 -4.24 7.55 -13.87
CA TYR A 110 -2.79 7.35 -13.90
C TYR A 110 -2.44 6.46 -12.73
N GLY A 111 -1.93 5.27 -13.00
CA GLY A 111 -1.72 4.27 -11.95
C GLY A 111 -0.47 3.45 -12.13
N ALA A 112 -0.10 2.80 -11.04
CA ALA A 112 0.99 1.84 -10.98
C ALA A 112 0.60 0.73 -10.02
N TYR A 113 1.11 -0.47 -10.25
CA TYR A 113 0.76 -1.65 -9.45
C TYR A 113 2.02 -2.36 -8.99
N PHE A 114 2.01 -2.82 -7.75
CA PHE A 114 3.13 -3.56 -7.19
C PHE A 114 2.65 -4.46 -6.07
N ARG A 115 3.51 -5.38 -5.66
CA ARG A 115 3.22 -6.30 -4.56
C ARG A 115 4.17 -6.03 -3.40
N ASP A 116 3.67 -6.24 -2.18
CA ASP A 116 4.51 -6.20 -1.00
C ASP A 116 5.32 -7.51 -0.90
N LEU A 117 6.07 -7.68 0.20
CA LEU A 117 6.96 -8.82 0.38
C LEU A 117 6.22 -10.16 0.51
N ASP A 118 4.95 -10.13 0.91
CA ASP A 118 4.10 -11.32 1.02
C ASP A 118 3.26 -11.57 -0.23
N GLY A 119 3.33 -10.66 -1.20
CA GLY A 119 2.56 -10.76 -2.44
C GLY A 119 1.22 -10.04 -2.40
N ASN A 120 0.89 -9.29 -1.35
CA ASN A 120 -0.32 -8.48 -1.32
C ASN A 120 -0.24 -7.38 -2.38
N LYS A 121 -1.30 -7.22 -3.16
CA LYS A 121 -1.30 -6.28 -4.28
C LYS A 121 -1.72 -4.89 -3.86
N LEU A 122 -0.93 -3.91 -4.29
CA LEU A 122 -1.16 -2.49 -4.05
C LEU A 122 -1.22 -1.74 -5.37
N CYS A 123 -2.01 -0.67 -5.38
CA CYS A 123 -2.09 0.27 -6.50
C CYS A 123 -1.81 1.66 -5.97
N ALA A 124 -1.02 2.42 -6.69
CA ALA A 124 -0.88 3.85 -6.47
C ALA A 124 -1.53 4.54 -7.66
N PHE A 125 -2.44 5.50 -7.43
CA PHE A 125 -3.15 6.12 -8.55
C PHE A 125 -3.50 7.58 -8.29
N LYS A 126 -3.67 8.31 -9.40
CA LYS A 126 -4.23 9.66 -9.40
C LYS A 126 -5.26 9.75 -10.49
N VAL A 127 -6.45 10.26 -10.17
CA VAL A 127 -7.50 10.54 -11.16
C VAL A 127 -7.43 12.02 -11.51
N GLY A 128 -7.49 12.32 -12.81
CA GLY A 128 -7.47 13.68 -13.32
C GLY A 128 -6.33 13.92 -14.30
N PRO A 129 -6.27 15.16 -14.85
CA PRO A 129 -5.26 15.49 -15.85
C PRO A 129 -3.84 15.51 -15.28
N ALA A 130 -2.86 15.66 -16.16
CA ALA A 130 -1.46 15.82 -15.77
C ALA A 130 -1.28 17.01 -14.85
N ASP A 131 -0.35 16.89 -13.94
CA ASP A 131 -0.06 17.92 -12.91
C ASP A 131 0.58 19.15 -13.51
#